data_58fac09bcda5ec53c43e60ecbb359fcc
#
_entry.id   58fac09bcda5ec53c43e60ecbb359fcc
#
_cell.length_a   1.000
_cell.length_b   1.000
_cell.length_c   1.000
_cell.angle_alpha   90.00
_cell.angle_beta   90.00
_cell.angle_gamma   90.00
#
_symmetry.space_group_name_H-M   'P 1'
#
loop_
_entity.id
_entity.type
_entity.pdbx_description
1 polymer ?
#
loop_
_entity_poly.entity_id
_entity_poly.type
_entity_poly.pdbx_seq_one_letter_code
_entity_poly.pdbx_strand_id
1 'polypeptide(L)'
;MMSQLVRYAPVIPLIEGGRPRHILEVGPGSEGLAKFLTRRFVGAETDFSDYTGAARRPSAQMLAVRADGAALPFAADAFDLVLMIDVLEHVAPGARAGIVRECVRVARGTVAIGFPAGASAEAHDREYDRWLRARGLPRPGWLAEHLTHPFPSTGEVAPALDGARWAALDNAWLPAHRVVMRWEARARGARYSALLADLLAPTAWDWRSHRALTNALRVIARPLRPLLRLLDRRPAYRTVIVVEKARAREARPC
;
A
#
# COMPACT_ATOMS: atom_id res chain seq x y z
N MET A 1 -1.42 -2.57 -11.75
CA MET A 1 -0.47 -1.93 -12.65
C MET A 1 0.88 -1.83 -11.94
N MET A 2 1.97 -1.45 -12.65
CA MET A 2 3.33 -1.39 -12.07
C MET A 2 3.42 -0.46 -10.85
N SER A 3 2.73 0.68 -10.89
CA SER A 3 2.63 1.59 -9.75
C SER A 3 2.12 0.91 -8.48
N GLN A 4 1.13 0.01 -8.59
CA GLN A 4 0.63 -0.78 -7.46
C GLN A 4 1.65 -1.84 -7.00
N LEU A 5 2.32 -2.53 -7.92
CA LEU A 5 3.37 -3.48 -7.54
C LEU A 5 4.51 -2.79 -6.78
N VAL A 6 4.98 -1.64 -7.27
CA VAL A 6 6.01 -0.84 -6.59
C VAL A 6 5.53 -0.38 -5.21
N ARG A 7 4.25 0.01 -5.09
CA ARG A 7 3.61 0.41 -3.83
C ARG A 7 3.71 -0.67 -2.76
N TYR A 8 3.44 -1.94 -3.11
CA TYR A 8 3.45 -3.06 -2.16
C TYR A 8 4.81 -3.78 -2.06
N ALA A 9 5.74 -3.52 -2.96
CA ALA A 9 7.04 -4.20 -2.97
C ALA A 9 7.78 -4.19 -1.61
N PRO A 10 7.80 -3.09 -0.83
CA PRO A 10 8.48 -3.07 0.47
C PRO A 10 7.82 -3.95 1.53
N VAL A 11 6.51 -4.20 1.44
CA VAL A 11 5.76 -4.97 2.46
C VAL A 11 5.64 -6.45 2.13
N ILE A 12 5.91 -6.85 0.89
CA ILE A 12 5.91 -8.27 0.48
C ILE A 12 6.85 -9.12 1.33
N PRO A 13 8.10 -8.71 1.63
CA PRO A 13 9.00 -9.48 2.50
C PRO A 13 8.46 -9.69 3.92
N LEU A 14 7.69 -8.74 4.46
CA LEU A 14 7.05 -8.87 5.77
C LEU A 14 6.01 -9.98 5.78
N ILE A 15 5.33 -10.18 4.66
CA ILE A 15 4.32 -11.22 4.48
C ILE A 15 4.97 -12.58 4.24
N GLU A 16 6.00 -12.64 3.40
CA GLU A 16 6.69 -13.88 3.04
C GLU A 16 7.59 -14.39 4.16
N GLY A 17 8.39 -13.50 4.78
CA GLY A 17 9.33 -13.84 5.84
C GLY A 17 8.67 -14.05 7.20
N GLY A 18 7.77 -13.17 7.59
CA GLY A 18 7.08 -13.21 8.89
C GLY A 18 5.96 -14.24 8.97
N ARG A 19 5.43 -14.70 7.84
CA ARG A 19 4.28 -15.62 7.71
C ARG A 19 3.12 -15.26 8.65
N PRO A 20 2.70 -13.97 8.73
CA PRO A 20 1.66 -13.55 9.66
C PRO A 20 0.37 -14.32 9.40
N ARG A 21 -0.29 -14.81 10.45
CA ARG A 21 -1.56 -15.56 10.32
C ARG A 21 -2.74 -14.62 10.13
N HIS A 22 -2.77 -13.53 10.88
CA HIS A 22 -3.82 -12.53 10.86
C HIS A 22 -3.25 -11.22 10.28
N ILE A 23 -3.77 -10.82 9.13
CA ILE A 23 -3.36 -9.60 8.44
C ILE A 23 -4.54 -8.66 8.39
N LEU A 24 -4.32 -7.41 8.77
CA LEU A 24 -5.23 -6.29 8.54
C LEU A 24 -4.61 -5.33 7.54
N GLU A 25 -5.41 -4.89 6.59
CA GLU A 25 -5.08 -3.73 5.75
C GLU A 25 -6.12 -2.64 5.99
N VAL A 26 -5.65 -1.45 6.35
CA VAL A 26 -6.46 -0.25 6.56
C VAL A 26 -6.40 0.58 5.28
N GLY A 27 -7.56 0.92 4.73
CA GLY A 27 -7.67 1.64 3.46
C GLY A 27 -7.29 0.82 2.23
N PRO A 28 -7.71 -0.48 2.11
CA PRO A 28 -7.33 -1.31 0.97
C PRO A 28 -8.03 -0.91 -0.33
N GLY A 29 -9.09 -0.12 -0.27
CA GLY A 29 -10.05 -0.01 -1.35
C GLY A 29 -10.71 -1.36 -1.64
N SER A 30 -11.04 -1.63 -2.91
CA SER A 30 -11.70 -2.89 -3.30
C SER A 30 -10.77 -4.09 -3.48
N GLU A 31 -9.48 -3.89 -3.64
CA GLU A 31 -8.53 -4.95 -3.99
C GLU A 31 -7.40 -5.10 -2.98
N GLY A 32 -6.76 -4.00 -2.58
CA GLY A 32 -5.65 -3.99 -1.62
C GLY A 32 -4.60 -5.06 -1.90
N LEU A 33 -4.23 -5.80 -0.86
CA LEU A 33 -3.31 -6.93 -0.90
C LEU A 33 -3.79 -8.13 -1.73
N ALA A 34 -5.06 -8.20 -2.11
CA ALA A 34 -5.62 -9.36 -2.82
C ALA A 34 -4.86 -9.69 -4.12
N LYS A 35 -4.21 -8.70 -4.75
CA LYS A 35 -3.35 -8.90 -5.93
C LYS A 35 -2.05 -9.63 -5.61
N PHE A 36 -1.63 -9.63 -4.36
CA PHE A 36 -0.32 -10.10 -3.91
C PHE A 36 -0.41 -11.26 -2.92
N LEU A 37 -1.61 -11.60 -2.45
CA LEU A 37 -1.89 -12.69 -1.53
C LEU A 37 -2.85 -13.70 -2.13
N THR A 38 -2.65 -14.99 -1.78
CA THR A 38 -3.59 -16.07 -2.09
C THR A 38 -4.46 -16.46 -0.91
N ARG A 39 -4.09 -16.03 0.29
CA ARG A 39 -4.84 -16.27 1.52
C ARG A 39 -5.73 -15.09 1.88
N ARG A 40 -6.68 -15.34 2.77
CA ARG A 40 -7.58 -14.30 3.25
C ARG A 40 -6.87 -13.31 4.17
N PHE A 41 -7.33 -12.06 4.12
CA PHE A 41 -6.96 -10.98 5.02
C PHE A 41 -8.19 -10.13 5.36
N VAL A 42 -8.10 -9.32 6.40
CA VAL A 42 -9.14 -8.36 6.77
C VAL A 42 -8.81 -7.03 6.10
N GLY A 43 -9.79 -6.44 5.43
CA GLY A 43 -9.70 -5.09 4.88
C GLY A 43 -10.67 -4.16 5.61
N ALA A 44 -10.17 -3.15 6.29
CA ALA A 44 -10.98 -2.13 6.96
C ALA A 44 -11.00 -0.86 6.12
N GLU A 45 -12.21 -0.42 5.71
CA GLU A 45 -12.40 0.72 4.84
C GLU A 45 -13.65 1.50 5.28
N THR A 46 -13.62 2.82 5.15
CA THR A 46 -14.78 3.67 5.44
C THR A 46 -15.90 3.43 4.43
N ASP A 47 -15.52 3.29 3.17
CA ASP A 47 -16.43 3.08 2.06
C ASP A 47 -15.74 2.27 0.96
N PHE A 48 -16.38 1.19 0.51
CA PHE A 48 -15.91 0.38 -0.62
C PHE A 48 -16.45 0.92 -1.95
N SER A 49 -16.41 2.22 -2.13
CA SER A 49 -16.68 2.88 -3.41
C SER A 49 -15.39 3.22 -4.16
N ASP A 50 -15.52 3.60 -5.42
CA ASP A 50 -14.42 4.28 -6.11
C ASP A 50 -14.53 5.80 -5.93
N TYR A 51 -13.54 6.53 -6.45
CA TYR A 51 -13.51 8.00 -6.38
C TYR A 51 -14.62 8.70 -7.17
N THR A 52 -15.48 7.96 -7.84
CA THR A 52 -16.70 8.47 -8.49
C THR A 52 -17.96 8.18 -7.66
N GLY A 53 -17.80 7.52 -6.51
CA GLY A 53 -18.90 7.08 -5.64
C GLY A 53 -19.57 5.78 -6.09
N ALA A 54 -19.06 5.14 -7.15
CA ALA A 54 -19.60 3.85 -7.60
C ALA A 54 -19.17 2.73 -6.65
N ALA A 55 -20.14 1.96 -6.11
CA ALA A 55 -19.86 0.82 -5.25
C ALA A 55 -19.01 -0.24 -5.96
N ARG A 56 -17.96 -0.69 -5.30
CA ARG A 56 -17.09 -1.77 -5.81
C ARG A 56 -17.18 -2.98 -4.90
N ARG A 57 -17.25 -4.17 -5.51
CA ARG A 57 -17.19 -5.41 -4.76
C ARG A 57 -15.75 -5.64 -4.27
N PRO A 58 -15.57 -5.86 -2.95
CA PRO A 58 -14.29 -6.30 -2.41
C PRO A 58 -13.84 -7.63 -3.05
N SER A 59 -12.53 -7.83 -3.13
CA SER A 59 -11.96 -9.09 -3.59
C SER A 59 -12.41 -10.27 -2.72
N ALA A 60 -12.55 -11.45 -3.33
CA ALA A 60 -12.94 -12.67 -2.62
C ALA A 60 -11.95 -13.10 -1.51
N GLN A 61 -10.69 -12.65 -1.57
CA GLN A 61 -9.71 -12.88 -0.51
C GLN A 61 -9.87 -11.93 0.68
N MET A 62 -10.55 -10.79 0.49
CA MET A 62 -10.73 -9.77 1.51
C MET A 62 -12.00 -10.05 2.33
N LEU A 63 -11.84 -10.18 3.64
CA LEU A 63 -12.93 -10.02 4.58
C LEU A 63 -13.13 -8.52 4.81
N ALA A 64 -14.07 -7.93 4.08
CA ALA A 64 -14.33 -6.50 4.10
C ALA A 64 -15.07 -6.09 5.38
N VAL A 65 -14.52 -5.11 6.07
CA VAL A 65 -15.12 -4.52 7.28
C VAL A 65 -15.25 -3.02 7.06
N ARG A 66 -16.47 -2.50 7.18
CA ARG A 66 -16.68 -1.05 7.13
C ARG A 66 -16.31 -0.44 8.47
N ALA A 67 -15.30 0.44 8.48
CA ALA A 67 -14.78 1.04 9.70
C ALA A 67 -14.12 2.39 9.44
N ASP A 68 -14.13 3.25 10.47
CA ASP A 68 -13.27 4.42 10.54
C ASP A 68 -11.87 3.98 10.98
N GLY A 69 -10.83 4.40 10.23
CA GLY A 69 -9.44 4.11 10.58
C GLY A 69 -9.01 4.68 11.94
N ALA A 70 -9.68 5.72 12.43
CA ALA A 70 -9.43 6.30 13.75
C ALA A 70 -10.15 5.55 14.90
N ALA A 71 -11.03 4.58 14.58
CA ALA A 71 -11.81 3.80 15.55
C ALA A 71 -12.03 2.37 15.01
N LEU A 72 -10.96 1.60 14.90
CA LEU A 72 -11.01 0.24 14.34
C LEU A 72 -11.78 -0.72 15.28
N PRO A 73 -12.77 -1.48 14.78
CA PRO A 73 -13.62 -2.34 15.60
C PRO A 73 -12.95 -3.67 15.96
N PHE A 74 -11.68 -3.62 16.32
CA PHE A 74 -10.88 -4.79 16.68
C PHE A 74 -10.25 -4.61 18.06
N ALA A 75 -10.05 -5.72 18.76
CA ALA A 75 -9.32 -5.72 20.03
C ALA A 75 -7.85 -5.28 19.82
N ALA A 76 -7.22 -4.80 20.87
CA ALA A 76 -5.78 -4.60 20.88
C ALA A 76 -5.07 -5.93 20.60
N ASP A 77 -3.93 -5.86 19.92
CA ASP A 77 -3.07 -7.02 19.63
C ASP A 77 -3.77 -8.15 18.81
N ALA A 78 -4.77 -7.81 17.99
CA ALA A 78 -5.53 -8.79 17.21
C ALA A 78 -4.78 -9.32 15.97
N PHE A 79 -3.88 -8.52 15.39
CA PHE A 79 -3.26 -8.83 14.10
C PHE A 79 -1.74 -8.96 14.18
N ASP A 80 -1.18 -9.98 13.50
CA ASP A 80 0.26 -10.17 13.39
C ASP A 80 0.93 -9.10 12.54
N LEU A 81 0.20 -8.65 11.50
CA LEU A 81 0.64 -7.63 10.55
C LEU A 81 -0.52 -6.68 10.26
N VAL A 82 -0.26 -5.39 10.45
CA VAL A 82 -1.17 -4.31 10.05
C VAL A 82 -0.50 -3.49 8.95
N LEU A 83 -1.21 -3.28 7.86
CA LEU A 83 -0.75 -2.48 6.73
C LEU A 83 -1.68 -1.29 6.55
N MET A 84 -1.09 -0.13 6.25
CA MET A 84 -1.80 1.07 5.83
C MET A 84 -0.94 1.75 4.76
N ILE A 85 -1.33 1.60 3.50
CA ILE A 85 -0.51 2.04 2.36
C ILE A 85 -1.29 3.01 1.48
N ASP A 86 -0.75 4.23 1.33
CA ASP A 86 -1.37 5.34 0.59
C ASP A 86 -2.79 5.65 1.09
N VAL A 87 -2.87 6.00 2.38
CA VAL A 87 -4.11 6.42 3.07
C VAL A 87 -3.94 7.81 3.69
N LEU A 88 -2.81 8.07 4.35
CA LEU A 88 -2.63 9.28 5.16
C LEU A 88 -2.66 10.58 4.33
N GLU A 89 -2.31 10.53 3.06
CA GLU A 89 -2.39 11.67 2.13
C GLU A 89 -3.84 12.10 1.83
N HIS A 90 -4.80 11.18 2.00
CA HIS A 90 -6.23 11.46 1.85
C HIS A 90 -6.86 12.00 3.14
N VAL A 91 -6.13 11.97 4.26
CA VAL A 91 -6.61 12.33 5.59
C VAL A 91 -6.12 13.72 5.98
N ALA A 92 -7.02 14.52 6.57
CA ALA A 92 -6.64 15.82 7.13
C ALA A 92 -5.53 15.67 8.20
N PRO A 93 -4.52 16.55 8.24
CA PRO A 93 -3.36 16.40 9.12
C PRO A 93 -3.70 16.11 10.59
N GLY A 94 -4.69 16.82 11.14
CA GLY A 94 -5.11 16.63 12.54
C GLY A 94 -5.67 15.25 12.90
N ALA A 95 -6.14 14.46 11.91
CA ALA A 95 -6.71 13.12 12.13
C ALA A 95 -5.67 11.99 11.96
N ARG A 96 -4.56 12.23 11.29
CA ARG A 96 -3.55 11.21 10.92
C ARG A 96 -3.00 10.45 12.12
N ALA A 97 -2.64 11.18 13.18
CA ALA A 97 -2.08 10.58 14.40
C ALA A 97 -3.05 9.60 15.08
N GLY A 98 -4.36 9.87 15.05
CA GLY A 98 -5.38 8.96 15.56
C GLY A 98 -5.40 7.62 14.83
N ILE A 99 -5.39 7.67 13.50
CA ILE A 99 -5.37 6.47 12.64
C ILE A 99 -4.09 5.65 12.85
N VAL A 100 -2.94 6.33 12.95
CA VAL A 100 -1.65 5.66 13.21
C VAL A 100 -1.69 4.92 14.56
N ARG A 101 -2.17 5.58 15.63
CA ARG A 101 -2.30 4.94 16.96
C ARG A 101 -3.23 3.73 16.93
N GLU A 102 -4.32 3.77 16.19
CA GLU A 102 -5.23 2.64 16.06
C GLU A 102 -4.55 1.47 15.32
N CYS A 103 -3.79 1.72 14.25
CA CYS A 103 -2.99 0.69 13.60
C CYS A 103 -2.01 0.03 14.57
N VAL A 104 -1.32 0.82 15.40
CA VAL A 104 -0.40 0.31 16.42
C VAL A 104 -1.14 -0.46 17.51
N ARG A 105 -2.30 0.04 17.96
CA ARG A 105 -3.11 -0.61 18.99
C ARG A 105 -3.55 -2.03 18.60
N VAL A 106 -4.07 -2.19 17.38
CA VAL A 106 -4.62 -3.48 16.93
C VAL A 106 -3.55 -4.47 16.47
N ALA A 107 -2.30 -4.01 16.28
CA ALA A 107 -1.17 -4.86 15.93
C ALA A 107 -0.54 -5.50 17.17
N ARG A 108 -0.22 -6.80 17.09
CA ARG A 108 0.63 -7.52 18.08
C ARG A 108 2.05 -7.76 17.57
N GLY A 109 2.30 -7.53 16.30
CA GLY A 109 3.60 -7.77 15.66
C GLY A 109 4.10 -6.56 14.89
N THR A 110 3.96 -6.58 13.60
CA THR A 110 4.48 -5.54 12.70
C THR A 110 3.38 -4.62 12.20
N VAL A 111 3.69 -3.32 12.13
CA VAL A 111 2.88 -2.35 11.39
C VAL A 111 3.71 -1.78 10.25
N ALA A 112 3.16 -1.69 9.05
CA ALA A 112 3.79 -1.00 7.94
C ALA A 112 2.87 0.12 7.42
N ILE A 113 3.39 1.35 7.43
CA ILE A 113 2.66 2.55 7.03
C ILE A 113 3.41 3.19 5.87
N GLY A 114 2.79 3.19 4.69
CA GLY A 114 3.35 3.79 3.48
C GLY A 114 2.55 5.01 3.05
N PHE A 115 3.22 6.09 2.67
CA PHE A 115 2.59 7.31 2.19
C PHE A 115 3.52 8.09 1.26
N PRO A 116 3.00 8.81 0.25
CA PRO A 116 3.78 9.80 -0.48
C PRO A 116 4.25 10.88 0.50
N ALA A 117 5.53 11.23 0.44
CA ALA A 117 6.15 12.01 1.51
C ALA A 117 6.89 13.25 1.00
N GLY A 118 6.62 14.36 1.67
CA GLY A 118 7.40 15.58 1.55
C GLY A 118 7.19 16.38 0.25
N ALA A 119 7.84 17.52 0.19
CA ALA A 119 7.66 18.51 -0.87
C ALA A 119 7.95 18.00 -2.30
N SER A 120 8.87 17.05 -2.44
CA SER A 120 9.20 16.48 -3.76
C SER A 120 8.08 15.64 -4.34
N ALA A 121 7.39 14.85 -3.51
CA ALA A 121 6.23 14.07 -3.90
C ALA A 121 5.03 14.98 -4.21
N GLU A 122 4.79 15.99 -3.39
CA GLU A 122 3.75 16.99 -3.66
C GLU A 122 4.00 17.75 -4.98
N ALA A 123 5.23 18.19 -5.22
CA ALA A 123 5.61 18.86 -6.46
C ALA A 123 5.39 17.94 -7.68
N HIS A 124 5.69 16.64 -7.52
CA HIS A 124 5.43 15.64 -8.55
C HIS A 124 3.94 15.55 -8.88
N ASP A 125 3.05 15.46 -7.88
CA ASP A 125 1.63 15.30 -8.13
C ASP A 125 1.01 16.57 -8.75
N ARG A 126 1.45 17.76 -8.32
CA ARG A 126 1.08 19.02 -8.99
C ARG A 126 1.56 19.08 -10.44
N GLU A 127 2.78 18.58 -10.72
CA GLU A 127 3.31 18.51 -12.08
C GLU A 127 2.55 17.48 -12.92
N TYR A 128 2.20 16.33 -12.33
CA TYR A 128 1.43 15.28 -13.00
C TYR A 128 0.02 15.75 -13.36
N ASP A 129 -0.66 16.48 -12.47
CA ASP A 129 -1.96 17.09 -12.73
C ASP A 129 -1.89 18.07 -13.93
N ARG A 130 -0.90 18.97 -13.94
CA ARG A 130 -0.68 19.90 -15.06
C ARG A 130 -0.38 19.15 -16.36
N TRP A 131 0.40 18.08 -16.28
CA TRP A 131 0.77 17.28 -17.44
C TRP A 131 -0.44 16.55 -18.04
N LEU A 132 -1.37 16.03 -17.22
CA LEU A 132 -2.62 15.41 -17.66
C LEU A 132 -3.51 16.44 -18.35
N ARG A 133 -3.73 17.60 -17.72
CA ARG A 133 -4.58 18.68 -18.27
C ARG A 133 -4.05 19.15 -19.62
N ALA A 134 -2.76 19.39 -19.74
CA ALA A 134 -2.15 19.86 -20.99
C ALA A 134 -2.32 18.87 -22.16
N ARG A 135 -2.70 17.60 -21.87
CA ARG A 135 -2.89 16.53 -22.87
C ARG A 135 -4.34 16.09 -23.03
N GLY A 136 -5.27 16.74 -22.34
CA GLY A 136 -6.68 16.32 -22.33
C GLY A 136 -6.89 14.91 -21.78
N LEU A 137 -5.96 14.41 -20.94
CA LEU A 137 -6.08 13.10 -20.31
C LEU A 137 -6.96 13.19 -19.06
N PRO A 138 -7.74 12.13 -18.76
CA PRO A 138 -8.60 12.12 -17.59
C PRO A 138 -7.77 12.22 -16.30
N ARG A 139 -8.23 13.06 -15.39
CA ARG A 139 -7.64 13.21 -14.05
C ARG A 139 -8.16 12.08 -13.15
N PRO A 140 -7.30 11.27 -12.54
CA PRO A 140 -7.72 10.28 -11.55
C PRO A 140 -8.32 10.97 -10.31
N GLY A 141 -9.37 10.40 -9.73
CA GLY A 141 -10.02 10.95 -8.52
C GLY A 141 -9.06 11.11 -7.34
N TRP A 142 -8.22 10.10 -7.08
CA TRP A 142 -7.21 10.13 -6.01
C TRP A 142 -6.26 11.35 -6.12
N LEU A 143 -5.94 11.80 -7.34
CA LEU A 143 -5.06 12.95 -7.54
C LEU A 143 -5.71 14.27 -7.10
N ALA A 144 -7.04 14.37 -7.19
CA ALA A 144 -7.76 15.51 -6.67
C ALA A 144 -7.64 15.59 -5.15
N GLU A 145 -7.77 14.47 -4.46
CA GLU A 145 -7.65 14.36 -3.01
C GLU A 145 -6.23 14.66 -2.53
N HIS A 146 -5.20 14.12 -3.20
CA HIS A 146 -3.79 14.39 -2.91
C HIS A 146 -3.43 15.89 -2.94
N LEU A 147 -4.15 16.68 -3.72
CA LEU A 147 -3.91 18.12 -3.83
C LEU A 147 -4.69 18.94 -2.80
N THR A 148 -5.46 18.28 -1.93
CA THR A 148 -6.30 18.94 -0.92
C THR A 148 -5.52 19.28 0.34
N HIS A 149 -4.62 18.40 0.78
CA HIS A 149 -3.83 18.54 1.99
C HIS A 149 -2.33 18.41 1.71
N PRO A 150 -1.46 18.99 2.55
CA PRO A 150 -0.03 18.71 2.49
C PRO A 150 0.22 17.21 2.77
N PHE A 151 1.23 16.66 2.11
CA PHE A 151 1.57 15.25 2.31
C PHE A 151 2.10 14.99 3.72
N PRO A 152 1.85 13.76 4.24
CA PRO A 152 2.40 13.35 5.52
C PRO A 152 3.93 13.39 5.51
N SER A 153 4.50 13.56 6.68
CA SER A 153 5.93 13.45 6.91
C SER A 153 6.24 12.41 7.98
N THR A 154 7.46 11.87 7.95
CA THR A 154 7.93 10.97 9.02
C THR A 154 7.89 11.66 10.38
N GLY A 155 8.21 12.96 10.43
CA GLY A 155 8.17 13.74 11.67
C GLY A 155 6.76 13.93 12.23
N GLU A 156 5.74 13.95 11.37
CA GLU A 156 4.32 13.99 11.78
C GLU A 156 3.84 12.62 12.30
N VAL A 157 4.28 11.53 11.68
CA VAL A 157 3.84 10.17 12.01
C VAL A 157 4.56 9.59 13.23
N ALA A 158 5.87 9.84 13.37
CA ALA A 158 6.70 9.24 14.40
C ALA A 158 6.19 9.43 15.85
N PRO A 159 5.67 10.59 16.27
CA PRO A 159 5.12 10.76 17.62
C PRO A 159 3.92 9.85 17.93
N ALA A 160 3.20 9.39 16.90
CA ALA A 160 2.04 8.50 17.08
C ALA A 160 2.43 7.01 17.18
N LEU A 161 3.70 6.66 17.04
CA LEU A 161 4.22 5.29 17.14
C LEU A 161 4.52 4.85 18.59
N ASP A 162 4.23 5.71 19.55
CA ASP A 162 4.24 5.42 21.00
C ASP A 162 5.54 4.77 21.51
N GLY A 163 6.69 5.28 21.08
CA GLY A 163 7.99 4.79 21.49
C GLY A 163 8.41 3.43 20.92
N ALA A 164 7.60 2.82 20.05
CA ALA A 164 7.96 1.57 19.40
C ALA A 164 9.20 1.72 18.50
N ARG A 165 9.95 0.63 18.32
CA ARG A 165 11.08 0.61 17.37
C ARG A 165 10.53 0.67 15.94
N TRP A 166 11.05 1.58 15.14
CA TRP A 166 10.66 1.71 13.75
C TRP A 166 11.84 2.08 12.85
N ALA A 167 11.70 1.78 11.58
CA ALA A 167 12.61 2.20 10.52
C ALA A 167 11.81 2.76 9.35
N ALA A 168 12.38 3.76 8.67
CA ALA A 168 11.80 4.31 7.45
C ALA A 168 12.58 3.80 6.24
N LEU A 169 11.86 3.39 5.21
CA LEU A 169 12.36 2.93 3.93
C LEU A 169 11.90 3.89 2.83
N ASP A 170 12.81 4.27 1.95
CA ASP A 170 12.45 4.98 0.73
C ASP A 170 11.83 3.99 -0.28
N ASN A 171 10.79 4.41 -1.00
CA ASN A 171 10.15 3.58 -2.02
C ASN A 171 9.69 4.44 -3.20
N ALA A 172 9.71 3.85 -4.37
CA ALA A 172 9.35 4.47 -5.64
C ALA A 172 10.27 5.65 -6.00
N TRP A 173 11.48 5.34 -6.48
CA TRP A 173 12.41 6.36 -7.01
C TRP A 173 11.69 7.35 -7.92
N LEU A 174 11.68 8.62 -7.53
CA LEU A 174 10.80 9.63 -8.11
C LEU A 174 10.92 9.78 -9.64
N PRO A 175 12.13 9.74 -10.26
CA PRO A 175 12.24 9.77 -11.72
C PRO A 175 11.56 8.58 -12.40
N ALA A 176 11.74 7.36 -11.86
CA ALA A 176 11.10 6.17 -12.41
C ALA A 176 9.57 6.20 -12.17
N HIS A 177 9.14 6.64 -11.00
CA HIS A 177 7.73 6.81 -10.67
C HIS A 177 7.05 7.77 -11.67
N ARG A 178 7.67 8.91 -11.97
CA ARG A 178 7.21 9.88 -12.97
C ARG A 178 7.01 9.24 -14.35
N VAL A 179 7.96 8.44 -14.80
CA VAL A 179 7.87 7.74 -16.09
C VAL A 179 6.73 6.74 -16.09
N VAL A 180 6.63 5.92 -15.04
CA VAL A 180 5.58 4.91 -14.90
C VAL A 180 4.20 5.56 -14.88
N MET A 181 3.99 6.60 -14.09
CA MET A 181 2.71 7.30 -13.99
C MET A 181 2.28 7.90 -15.33
N ARG A 182 3.18 8.56 -16.04
CA ARG A 182 2.90 9.12 -17.37
C ARG A 182 2.65 8.04 -18.44
N TRP A 183 3.28 6.89 -18.29
CA TRP A 183 3.07 5.75 -19.18
C TRP A 183 1.71 5.09 -18.91
N GLU A 184 1.38 4.84 -17.64
CA GLU A 184 0.10 4.26 -17.23
C GLU A 184 -1.11 5.15 -17.54
N ALA A 185 -0.94 6.47 -17.61
CA ALA A 185 -1.99 7.41 -18.01
C ALA A 185 -2.47 7.21 -19.47
N ARG A 186 -1.69 6.53 -20.29
CA ARG A 186 -2.04 6.23 -21.69
C ARG A 186 -2.62 4.82 -21.79
N ALA A 187 -3.68 4.62 -22.59
CA ALA A 187 -4.37 3.33 -22.70
C ALA A 187 -3.45 2.15 -23.03
N ARG A 188 -2.50 2.33 -23.96
CA ARG A 188 -1.50 1.29 -24.29
C ARG A 188 -0.55 1.02 -23.14
N GLY A 189 -0.04 2.08 -22.50
CA GLY A 189 0.84 1.97 -21.33
C GLY A 189 0.15 1.25 -20.16
N ALA A 190 -1.12 1.55 -19.91
CA ALA A 190 -1.90 0.87 -18.87
C ALA A 190 -1.98 -0.66 -19.10
N ARG A 191 -2.20 -1.11 -20.33
CA ARG A 191 -2.26 -2.54 -20.68
C ARG A 191 -0.92 -3.25 -20.45
N TYR A 192 0.18 -2.67 -20.94
CA TYR A 192 1.52 -3.24 -20.74
C TYR A 192 1.95 -3.20 -19.28
N SER A 193 1.62 -2.13 -18.56
CA SER A 193 1.88 -2.01 -17.14
C SER A 193 1.12 -3.07 -16.33
N ALA A 194 -0.12 -3.36 -16.68
CA ALA A 194 -0.89 -4.44 -16.05
C ALA A 194 -0.24 -5.81 -16.29
N LEU A 195 0.16 -6.10 -17.53
CA LEU A 195 0.85 -7.35 -17.85
C LEU A 195 2.15 -7.52 -17.07
N LEU A 196 3.01 -6.50 -17.04
CA LEU A 196 4.27 -6.54 -16.31
C LEU A 196 4.06 -6.68 -14.80
N ALA A 197 3.07 -5.98 -14.25
CA ALA A 197 2.72 -6.11 -12.84
C ALA A 197 2.24 -7.53 -12.52
N ASP A 198 1.43 -8.14 -13.38
CA ASP A 198 0.98 -9.52 -13.23
C ASP A 198 2.13 -10.52 -13.30
N LEU A 199 3.12 -10.31 -14.15
CA LEU A 199 4.30 -11.18 -14.26
C LEU A 199 5.21 -11.11 -13.04
N LEU A 200 5.38 -9.91 -12.47
CA LEU A 200 6.27 -9.66 -11.34
C LEU A 200 5.59 -9.85 -9.99
N ALA A 201 4.25 -9.91 -9.95
CA ALA A 201 3.51 -10.09 -8.71
C ALA A 201 3.86 -11.41 -8.02
N PRO A 202 3.99 -11.42 -6.68
CA PRO A 202 4.32 -12.62 -5.91
C PRO A 202 3.13 -13.56 -5.69
N THR A 203 2.07 -13.45 -6.48
CA THR A 203 0.87 -14.28 -6.34
C THR A 203 1.19 -15.76 -6.53
N ALA A 204 0.62 -16.59 -5.68
CA ALA A 204 0.73 -18.02 -5.81
C ALA A 204 0.05 -18.52 -7.08
N TRP A 205 0.46 -19.70 -7.48
CA TRP A 205 -0.03 -20.45 -8.62
C TRP A 205 -1.52 -20.76 -8.45
N ASP A 206 -2.37 -20.21 -9.31
CA ASP A 206 -3.77 -20.57 -9.41
C ASP A 206 -3.99 -21.49 -10.61
N TRP A 207 -4.09 -22.79 -10.34
CA TRP A 207 -4.32 -23.82 -11.35
C TRP A 207 -5.70 -23.74 -12.00
N ARG A 208 -6.65 -23.05 -11.37
CA ARG A 208 -8.04 -22.96 -11.83
C ARG A 208 -8.27 -21.83 -12.81
N SER A 209 -7.35 -20.88 -12.88
CA SER A 209 -7.41 -19.84 -13.91
C SER A 209 -6.80 -20.35 -15.20
N HIS A 210 -7.42 -20.03 -16.35
CA HIS A 210 -6.91 -20.33 -17.70
C HIS A 210 -5.58 -19.60 -18.04
N ARG A 211 -4.77 -19.28 -17.04
CA ARG A 211 -3.55 -18.48 -17.10
C ARG A 211 -2.27 -19.31 -16.91
N ALA A 212 -2.24 -20.55 -17.38
CA ALA A 212 -1.06 -21.42 -17.25
C ALA A 212 0.22 -20.75 -17.78
N LEU A 213 0.13 -20.07 -18.94
CA LEU A 213 1.25 -19.31 -19.51
C LEU A 213 1.68 -18.16 -18.60
N THR A 214 0.73 -17.40 -18.08
CA THR A 214 1.02 -16.29 -17.15
C THR A 214 1.70 -16.79 -15.88
N ASN A 215 1.27 -17.93 -15.35
CA ASN A 215 1.87 -18.56 -14.18
C ASN A 215 3.29 -19.06 -14.46
N ALA A 216 3.54 -19.67 -15.62
CA ALA A 216 4.86 -20.09 -16.04
C ALA A 216 5.80 -18.87 -16.18
N LEU A 217 5.34 -17.79 -16.82
CA LEU A 217 6.09 -16.54 -16.96
C LEU A 217 6.38 -15.89 -15.60
N ARG A 218 5.46 -15.98 -14.62
CA ARG A 218 5.70 -15.51 -13.24
C ARG A 218 6.83 -16.27 -12.55
N VAL A 219 6.93 -17.58 -12.75
CA VAL A 219 8.05 -18.38 -12.23
C VAL A 219 9.37 -17.90 -12.84
N ILE A 220 9.40 -17.66 -14.14
CA ILE A 220 10.58 -17.16 -14.86
C ILE A 220 10.93 -15.73 -14.42
N ALA A 221 9.93 -14.90 -14.16
CA ALA A 221 10.14 -13.50 -13.73
C ALA A 221 10.51 -13.38 -12.24
N ARG A 222 10.32 -14.43 -11.42
CA ARG A 222 10.61 -14.41 -9.99
C ARG A 222 12.02 -13.92 -9.63
N PRO A 223 13.09 -14.33 -10.33
CA PRO A 223 14.45 -13.82 -10.08
C PRO A 223 14.62 -12.32 -10.35
N LEU A 224 13.72 -11.70 -11.11
CA LEU A 224 13.76 -10.27 -11.42
C LEU A 224 13.13 -9.39 -10.33
N ARG A 225 12.38 -9.97 -9.38
CA ARG A 225 11.74 -9.22 -8.29
C ARG A 225 12.71 -8.41 -7.43
N PRO A 226 13.90 -8.90 -7.07
CA PRO A 226 14.87 -8.08 -6.34
C PRO A 226 15.25 -6.79 -7.06
N LEU A 227 15.12 -6.74 -8.40
CA LEU A 227 15.36 -5.52 -9.17
C LEU A 227 14.36 -4.39 -8.84
N LEU A 228 13.18 -4.72 -8.30
CA LEU A 228 12.23 -3.71 -7.82
C LEU A 228 12.84 -2.86 -6.69
N ARG A 229 13.77 -3.42 -5.90
CA ARG A 229 14.51 -2.67 -4.87
C ARG A 229 15.42 -1.59 -5.45
N LEU A 230 15.76 -1.65 -6.72
CA LEU A 230 16.47 -0.57 -7.39
C LEU A 230 15.62 0.70 -7.49
N LEU A 231 14.31 0.57 -7.28
CA LEU A 231 13.37 1.68 -7.19
C LEU A 231 13.28 2.27 -5.77
N ASP A 232 13.93 1.65 -4.77
CA ASP A 232 13.98 2.13 -3.39
C ASP A 232 15.18 3.06 -3.20
N ARG A 233 15.15 4.21 -3.91
CA ARG A 233 16.23 5.20 -3.95
C ARG A 233 15.70 6.61 -3.75
N ARG A 234 16.57 7.49 -3.32
CA ARG A 234 16.29 8.93 -3.25
C ARG A 234 16.57 9.64 -4.59
N PRO A 235 15.83 10.70 -4.93
CA PRO A 235 14.60 11.13 -4.23
C PRO A 235 13.48 10.11 -4.44
N ALA A 236 12.76 9.79 -3.36
CA ALA A 236 11.67 8.84 -3.36
C ALA A 236 10.30 9.55 -3.41
N TYR A 237 9.31 8.92 -4.01
CA TYR A 237 7.94 9.38 -3.98
C TYR A 237 7.26 9.01 -2.67
N ARG A 238 7.58 7.82 -2.12
CA ARG A 238 6.94 7.26 -0.94
C ARG A 238 7.96 6.96 0.15
N THR A 239 7.53 7.14 1.38
CA THR A 239 8.20 6.60 2.57
C THR A 239 7.35 5.46 3.13
N VAL A 240 7.99 4.36 3.52
CA VAL A 240 7.35 3.26 4.24
C VAL A 240 7.98 3.15 5.62
N ILE A 241 7.19 3.37 6.65
CA ILE A 241 7.58 3.18 8.05
C ILE A 241 7.22 1.77 8.46
N VAL A 242 8.20 0.99 8.90
CA VAL A 242 8.00 -0.35 9.47
C VAL A 242 8.22 -0.27 10.96
N VAL A 243 7.22 -0.63 11.73
CA VAL A 243 7.20 -0.64 13.18
C VAL A 243 7.22 -2.07 13.67
N GLU A 244 8.16 -2.39 14.55
CA GLU A 244 8.20 -3.66 15.26
C GLU A 244 7.69 -3.46 16.68
N LYS A 245 6.50 -3.98 16.97
CA LYS A 245 5.97 -3.98 18.32
C LYS A 245 6.66 -5.10 19.11
N ALA A 246 7.23 -4.77 20.27
CA ALA A 246 7.81 -5.77 21.16
C ALA A 246 6.72 -6.80 21.49
N ARG A 247 6.94 -8.07 21.15
CA ARG A 247 6.04 -9.14 21.59
C ARG A 247 5.99 -9.11 23.11
N ALA A 248 4.81 -8.95 23.68
CA ALA A 248 4.64 -9.24 25.10
C ALA A 248 5.25 -10.63 25.34
N ARG A 249 6.26 -10.71 26.22
CA ARG A 249 6.82 -12.01 26.61
C ARG A 249 5.63 -12.83 27.09
N GLU A 250 5.31 -13.91 26.36
CA GLU A 250 4.41 -14.93 26.90
C GLU A 250 4.94 -15.29 28.28
N ALA A 251 4.21 -14.92 29.31
CA ALA A 251 4.47 -15.40 30.65
C ALA A 251 4.36 -16.93 30.53
N ARG A 252 5.51 -17.62 30.60
CA ARG A 252 5.49 -19.07 30.72
C ARG A 252 4.66 -19.39 31.95
N PRO A 253 3.58 -20.17 31.82
CA PRO A 253 2.90 -20.66 33.00
C PRO A 253 3.92 -21.47 33.81
N CYS A 254 4.05 -21.13 35.10
CA CYS A 254 4.78 -21.91 36.07
C CYS A 254 4.18 -23.31 36.22
#